data_bd0879602a7b8ab8006c065dfe5497f7
#
_entry.id   bd0879602a7b8ab8006c065dfe5497f7
#
_cell.length_a   1.000
_cell.length_b   1.000
_cell.length_c   1.000
_cell.angle_alpha   90.00
_cell.angle_beta   90.00
_cell.angle_gamma   90.00
#
_symmetry.space_group_name_H-M   'P 1'
#
loop_
_entity.id
_entity.type
_entity.pdbx_description
1 polymer ?
#
loop_
_entity_poly.entity_id
_entity_poly.type
_entity_poly.pdbx_seq_one_letter_code
_entity_poly.pdbx_strand_id
1 'polypeptide(L)'
;MRPLRIFLTGCFGGRFDHLWSIVISFAKPAEYRAVGLADEKEGMIFLGGISKAVLNFEEKPQAFSLLPLSRKCQGVCLHGTRWELDGAQLDYFEPYSISNRLNEDMCASVSLKNGLLAVYWNWKEEDK
;
A
#
# COMPACT_ATOMS: atom_id res chain seq x y z
N MET A 1 10.92 -21.36 -6.87
CA MET A 1 10.25 -21.38 -5.54
C MET A 1 9.08 -20.43 -5.52
N ARG A 2 7.97 -20.86 -4.98
CA ARG A 2 6.81 -20.00 -4.83
C ARG A 2 7.05 -18.98 -3.74
N PRO A 3 6.72 -17.72 -3.98
CA PRO A 3 6.77 -16.73 -2.89
C PRO A 3 5.72 -17.07 -1.83
N LEU A 4 6.12 -16.97 -0.59
CA LEU A 4 5.24 -17.12 0.54
C LEU A 4 4.49 -15.81 0.76
N ARG A 5 3.18 -15.90 0.89
CA ARG A 5 2.35 -14.74 1.17
C ARG A 5 1.97 -14.74 2.63
N ILE A 6 2.27 -13.65 3.29
CA ILE A 6 1.97 -13.49 4.71
C ILE A 6 1.00 -12.34 4.87
N PHE A 7 -0.04 -12.58 5.62
CA PHE A 7 -1.05 -11.56 5.94
C PHE A 7 -1.21 -11.49 7.44
N LEU A 8 -0.85 -10.36 8.03
CA LEU A 8 -0.95 -10.16 9.46
C LEU A 8 -2.16 -9.31 9.80
N THR A 9 -2.79 -9.62 10.92
CA THR A 9 -3.92 -8.86 11.44
C THR A 9 -3.61 -8.35 12.83
N GLY A 10 -4.33 -7.33 13.27
CA GLY A 10 -4.18 -6.77 14.60
C GLY A 10 -2.93 -5.93 14.79
N CYS A 11 -2.31 -5.49 13.71
CA CYS A 11 -1.07 -4.72 13.78
C CYS A 11 -1.31 -3.22 13.96
N PHE A 12 -2.47 -2.76 13.54
CA PHE A 12 -2.81 -1.35 13.60
C PHE A 12 -3.47 -1.00 14.93
N GLY A 13 -3.51 0.28 15.24
CA GLY A 13 -4.23 0.78 16.41
C GLY A 13 -3.45 0.77 17.70
N GLY A 14 -2.22 0.29 17.67
CA GLY A 14 -1.34 0.28 18.83
C GLY A 14 -0.32 1.41 18.79
N ARG A 15 0.80 1.17 19.42
CA ARG A 15 1.89 2.13 19.41
C ARG A 15 2.47 2.23 18.01
N PHE A 16 2.77 3.43 17.59
CA PHE A 16 3.34 3.69 16.28
C PHE A 16 4.68 2.99 16.06
N ASP A 17 5.52 2.95 17.09
CA ASP A 17 6.83 2.30 16.97
C ASP A 17 6.72 0.81 16.67
N HIS A 18 5.74 0.14 17.26
CA HIS A 18 5.48 -1.27 16.95
C HIS A 18 5.03 -1.43 15.51
N LEU A 19 4.09 -0.61 15.07
CA LEU A 19 3.63 -0.65 13.69
C LEU A 19 4.77 -0.38 12.73
N TRP A 20 5.58 0.64 13.01
CA TRP A 20 6.71 0.98 12.16
C TRP A 20 7.70 -0.16 12.06
N SER A 21 7.99 -0.82 13.17
CA SER A 21 8.88 -1.97 13.18
C SER A 21 8.36 -3.10 12.29
N ILE A 22 7.06 -3.36 12.36
CA ILE A 22 6.43 -4.38 11.53
C ILE A 22 6.51 -3.99 10.05
N VAL A 23 6.19 -2.75 9.72
CA VAL A 23 6.25 -2.25 8.35
C VAL A 23 7.65 -2.41 7.79
N ILE A 24 8.67 -2.01 8.52
CA ILE A 24 10.06 -2.12 8.08
C ILE A 24 10.47 -3.58 7.91
N SER A 25 10.01 -4.46 8.80
CA SER A 25 10.31 -5.88 8.69
C SER A 25 9.75 -6.50 7.42
N PHE A 26 8.55 -6.11 7.01
CA PHE A 26 7.95 -6.61 5.79
C PHE A 26 8.43 -5.89 4.54
N ALA A 27 9.03 -4.74 4.70
CA ALA A 27 9.57 -3.99 3.59
C ALA A 27 10.85 -4.58 3.03
N LYS A 28 11.51 -5.43 3.77
CA LYS A 28 12.75 -6.06 3.29
C LYS A 28 12.45 -7.01 2.15
N PRO A 29 13.24 -6.96 1.09
CA PRO A 29 13.17 -8.01 0.07
C PRO A 29 13.56 -9.31 0.75
N ALA A 30 12.68 -10.26 0.71
CA ALA A 30 12.88 -11.52 1.37
C ALA A 30 12.63 -12.66 0.39
N GLU A 31 13.04 -13.85 0.79
CA GLU A 31 12.77 -15.05 0.02
C GLU A 31 11.27 -15.33 -0.07
N TYR A 32 10.52 -14.78 0.85
CA TYR A 32 9.06 -14.81 0.82
C TYR A 32 8.54 -13.40 0.66
N ARG A 33 7.36 -13.27 0.11
CA ARG A 33 6.70 -11.99 -0.04
C ARG A 33 5.69 -11.81 1.07
N ALA A 34 5.94 -10.81 1.89
CA ALA A 34 4.91 -10.36 2.79
C ALA A 34 3.87 -9.61 1.96
N VAL A 35 2.63 -9.99 2.09
CA VAL A 35 1.58 -9.42 1.28
C VAL A 35 0.96 -8.21 1.95
N GLY A 36 0.81 -8.26 3.24
CA GLY A 36 0.27 -7.08 3.90
C GLY A 36 -0.17 -7.27 5.32
N LEU A 37 -0.73 -6.21 5.81
CA LEU A 37 -1.29 -6.06 7.14
C LEU A 37 -2.73 -5.62 6.98
N ALA A 38 -3.63 -6.16 7.76
CA ALA A 38 -5.02 -5.72 7.67
C ALA A 38 -5.77 -5.97 8.95
N ASP A 39 -6.72 -5.12 9.20
CA ASP A 39 -7.76 -5.35 10.19
C ASP A 39 -9.08 -4.78 9.65
N GLU A 40 -10.08 -4.64 10.50
CA GLU A 40 -11.40 -4.18 10.07
C GLU A 40 -11.44 -2.71 9.67
N LYS A 41 -10.44 -1.93 10.02
CA LYS A 41 -10.41 -0.49 9.76
C LYS A 41 -9.45 -0.09 8.66
N GLU A 42 -8.35 -0.81 8.52
CA GLU A 42 -7.30 -0.39 7.59
C GLU A 42 -6.49 -1.58 7.10
N GLY A 43 -5.79 -1.37 6.01
CA GLY A 43 -4.95 -2.39 5.43
C GLY A 43 -3.79 -1.82 4.66
N MET A 44 -2.82 -2.65 4.39
CA MET A 44 -1.60 -2.27 3.69
C MET A 44 -1.01 -3.49 2.98
N ILE A 45 -0.56 -3.30 1.76
CA ILE A 45 0.23 -4.32 1.05
C ILE A 45 1.53 -3.69 0.59
N PHE A 46 2.49 -4.55 0.27
CA PHE A 46 3.82 -4.12 -0.16
C PHE A 46 4.10 -4.61 -1.56
N LEU A 47 4.66 -3.72 -2.38
CA LEU A 47 5.11 -4.04 -3.74
C LEU A 47 6.59 -3.72 -3.84
N GLY A 48 7.36 -4.64 -4.40
CA GLY A 48 8.79 -4.44 -4.59
C GLY A 48 9.24 -4.89 -5.97
N GLY A 49 10.17 -4.15 -6.56
CA GLY A 49 10.68 -4.44 -7.89
C GLY A 49 9.60 -4.32 -8.95
N ILE A 50 9.66 -5.17 -9.98
CA ILE A 50 8.63 -5.20 -11.01
C ILE A 50 7.44 -5.97 -10.46
N SER A 51 6.38 -5.26 -10.09
CA SER A 51 5.22 -5.88 -9.47
C SER A 51 3.94 -5.11 -9.77
N LYS A 52 2.82 -5.80 -9.58
CA LYS A 52 1.50 -5.23 -9.81
C LYS A 52 0.51 -5.86 -8.85
N ALA A 53 -0.42 -5.06 -8.36
CA ALA A 53 -1.52 -5.53 -7.56
C ALA A 53 -2.84 -4.96 -8.10
N VAL A 54 -3.87 -5.78 -8.07
CA VAL A 54 -5.24 -5.35 -8.35
C VAL A 54 -6.04 -5.58 -7.09
N LEU A 55 -6.67 -4.51 -6.62
CA LEU A 55 -7.39 -4.52 -5.37
C LEU A 55 -8.87 -4.26 -5.63
N ASN A 56 -9.70 -5.21 -5.23
CA ASN A 56 -11.14 -5.08 -5.32
C ASN A 56 -11.71 -4.94 -3.92
N PHE A 57 -12.57 -3.96 -3.72
CA PHE A 57 -13.13 -3.66 -2.42
C PHE A 57 -14.64 -3.89 -2.43
N GLU A 58 -15.15 -4.57 -1.43
CA GLU A 58 -16.58 -4.71 -1.23
C GLU A 58 -17.16 -3.46 -0.58
N GLU A 59 -16.38 -2.85 0.29
CA GLU A 59 -16.76 -1.60 0.95
C GLU A 59 -15.73 -0.55 0.57
N LYS A 60 -16.19 0.62 0.17
CA LYS A 60 -15.32 1.69 -0.32
C LYS A 60 -14.49 2.29 0.79
N PRO A 61 -13.17 2.23 0.71
CA PRO A 61 -12.32 2.89 1.69
C PRO A 61 -12.45 4.42 1.59
N GLN A 62 -12.27 5.09 2.71
CA GLN A 62 -12.28 6.54 2.75
C GLN A 62 -11.02 7.16 2.17
N ALA A 63 -9.91 6.48 2.33
CA ALA A 63 -8.64 6.96 1.84
C ALA A 63 -7.83 5.81 1.26
N PHE A 64 -7.06 6.12 0.25
CA PHE A 64 -6.19 5.19 -0.43
C PHE A 64 -4.89 5.93 -0.70
N SER A 65 -3.76 5.39 -0.26
CA SER A 65 -2.50 6.09 -0.30
C SER A 65 -1.37 5.20 -0.80
N LEU A 66 -0.46 5.79 -1.53
CA LEU A 66 0.79 5.16 -1.92
C LEU A 66 1.91 5.74 -1.07
N LEU A 67 2.62 4.87 -0.36
CA LEU A 67 3.66 5.27 0.58
C LEU A 67 5.00 4.71 0.10
N PRO A 68 5.87 5.53 -0.48
CA PRO A 68 7.17 5.03 -0.90
C PRO A 68 8.03 4.69 0.32
N LEU A 69 8.62 3.51 0.30
CA LEU A 69 9.47 3.01 1.37
C LEU A 69 10.93 2.93 0.96
N SER A 70 11.23 3.14 -0.30
CA SER A 70 12.58 3.33 -0.79
C SER A 70 12.75 4.77 -1.22
N ARG A 71 14.00 5.17 -1.40
CA ARG A 71 14.31 6.55 -1.77
C ARG A 71 13.55 6.98 -3.01
N LYS A 72 13.42 6.10 -3.97
CA LYS A 72 12.67 6.35 -5.20
C LYS A 72 11.83 5.13 -5.56
N CYS A 73 10.60 5.38 -5.94
CA CYS A 73 9.75 4.40 -6.58
C CYS A 73 9.51 4.87 -8.01
N GLN A 74 9.89 4.08 -8.99
CA GLN A 74 9.84 4.46 -10.39
C GLN A 74 8.84 3.61 -11.16
N GLY A 75 8.27 4.20 -12.21
CA GLY A 75 7.32 3.52 -13.04
C GLY A 75 6.01 3.21 -12.31
N VAL A 76 5.61 4.10 -11.42
CA VAL A 76 4.39 3.89 -10.63
C VAL A 76 3.18 4.24 -11.46
N CYS A 77 2.29 3.26 -11.63
CA CYS A 77 1.01 3.46 -12.28
C CYS A 77 -0.10 3.18 -11.28
N LEU A 78 -1.09 4.03 -11.26
CA LEU A 78 -2.23 3.90 -10.37
C LEU A 78 -3.50 4.22 -11.15
N HIS A 79 -4.40 3.26 -11.22
CA HIS A 79 -5.67 3.40 -11.93
C HIS A 79 -6.84 3.01 -11.04
N GLY A 80 -7.98 3.59 -11.32
CA GLY A 80 -9.20 3.31 -10.57
C GLY A 80 -9.42 4.26 -9.40
N THR A 81 -8.63 5.31 -9.32
CA THR A 81 -8.71 6.32 -8.27
C THR A 81 -8.97 7.70 -8.87
N ARG A 82 -9.33 8.64 -8.03
CA ARG A 82 -9.62 10.00 -8.46
C ARG A 82 -8.41 10.67 -9.11
N TRP A 83 -7.24 10.50 -8.51
CA TRP A 83 -5.99 11.04 -9.03
C TRP A 83 -5.13 9.87 -9.47
N GLU A 84 -5.04 9.66 -10.77
CA GLU A 84 -4.29 8.54 -11.33
C GLU A 84 -2.86 8.92 -11.63
N LEU A 85 -2.00 7.91 -11.69
CA LEU A 85 -0.60 8.07 -12.03
C LEU A 85 -0.27 7.17 -13.22
N ASP A 86 0.62 7.65 -14.07
CA ASP A 86 1.06 6.91 -15.23
C ASP A 86 2.58 7.06 -15.37
N GLY A 87 3.31 6.05 -14.92
CA GLY A 87 4.76 6.05 -14.98
C GLY A 87 5.41 7.09 -14.07
N ALA A 88 4.78 7.38 -12.94
CA ALA A 88 5.27 8.42 -12.04
C ALA A 88 6.45 7.94 -11.21
N GLN A 89 7.24 8.91 -10.74
CA GLN A 89 8.27 8.65 -9.75
C GLN A 89 7.82 9.22 -8.41
N LEU A 90 7.84 8.39 -7.39
CA LEU A 90 7.53 8.80 -6.04
C LEU A 90 8.79 8.75 -5.19
N ASP A 91 8.93 9.71 -4.31
CA ASP A 91 10.08 9.84 -3.43
C ASP A 91 9.58 9.86 -1.99
N TYR A 92 10.26 9.15 -1.09
CA TYR A 92 9.79 9.04 0.28
C TYR A 92 9.87 10.35 1.06
N PHE A 93 10.61 11.34 0.55
CA PHE A 93 10.62 12.68 1.16
C PHE A 93 9.52 13.59 0.62
N GLU A 94 8.85 13.19 -0.43
CA GLU A 94 7.83 14.02 -1.06
C GLU A 94 6.55 13.22 -1.29
N PRO A 95 5.82 12.92 -0.22
CA PRO A 95 4.58 12.14 -0.35
C PRO A 95 3.49 13.01 -0.97
N TYR A 96 3.08 12.68 -2.17
CA TYR A 96 1.98 13.40 -2.80
C TYR A 96 0.86 12.51 -3.30
N SER A 97 0.97 11.22 -3.12
CA SER A 97 -0.13 10.30 -3.46
C SER A 97 -0.79 9.77 -2.19
N ILE A 98 -1.18 10.70 -1.33
CA ILE A 98 -1.80 10.40 -0.04
C ILE A 98 -3.25 10.85 -0.05
N SER A 99 -4.11 10.06 0.58
CA SER A 99 -5.53 10.34 0.71
C SER A 99 -6.26 10.44 -0.62
N ASN A 100 -5.87 9.61 -1.57
CA ASN A 100 -6.60 9.42 -2.81
C ASN A 100 -7.93 8.71 -2.52
N ARG A 101 -8.80 8.64 -3.50
CA ARG A 101 -10.11 7.99 -3.34
C ARG A 101 -10.38 7.06 -4.49
N LEU A 102 -11.04 5.95 -4.20
CA LEU A 102 -11.45 5.02 -5.24
C LEU A 102 -12.61 5.60 -6.04
N ASN A 103 -12.67 5.22 -7.30
CA ASN A 103 -13.81 5.50 -8.15
C ASN A 103 -14.96 4.54 -7.84
N GLU A 104 -16.07 4.70 -8.53
CA GLU A 104 -17.30 3.95 -8.23
C GLU A 104 -17.19 2.45 -8.48
N ASP A 105 -16.30 2.01 -9.34
CA ASP A 105 -16.11 0.59 -9.60
C ASP A 105 -15.35 -0.12 -8.49
N MET A 106 -14.81 0.62 -7.53
CA MET A 106 -14.20 0.08 -6.32
C MET A 106 -13.08 -0.91 -6.59
N CYS A 107 -12.33 -0.65 -7.66
CA CYS A 107 -11.22 -1.48 -8.08
C CYS A 107 -10.04 -0.57 -8.40
N ALA A 108 -8.90 -0.83 -7.78
CA ALA A 108 -7.68 -0.09 -8.03
C ALA A 108 -6.58 -1.02 -8.52
N SER A 109 -5.78 -0.56 -9.46
CA SER A 109 -4.58 -1.27 -9.87
C SER A 109 -3.37 -0.40 -9.64
N VAL A 110 -2.34 -0.99 -9.06
CA VAL A 110 -1.08 -0.33 -8.76
C VAL A 110 0.04 -1.17 -9.34
N SER A 111 0.94 -0.55 -10.07
CA SER A 111 2.11 -1.24 -10.58
C SER A 111 3.36 -0.42 -10.33
N LEU A 112 4.49 -1.11 -10.29
CA LEU A 112 5.78 -0.55 -9.94
C LEU A 112 6.83 -1.20 -10.82
N LYS A 113 7.84 -0.45 -11.23
CA LYS A 113 8.98 -1.00 -11.97
C LYS A 113 10.22 -1.10 -11.12
N ASN A 114 10.43 -0.16 -10.21
CA ASN A 114 11.62 -0.14 -9.38
C ASN A 114 11.32 0.54 -8.06
N GLY A 115 11.79 -0.04 -6.98
CA GLY A 115 11.62 0.51 -5.65
C GLY A 115 10.81 -0.38 -4.74
N LEU A 116 10.38 0.20 -3.62
CA LEU A 116 9.57 -0.47 -2.62
C LEU A 116 8.44 0.46 -2.23
N LEU A 117 7.22 -0.01 -2.40
CA LEU A 117 6.03 0.82 -2.27
C LEU A 117 5.02 0.11 -1.37
N ALA A 118 4.49 0.83 -0.41
CA ALA A 118 3.34 0.36 0.36
C ALA A 118 2.07 0.99 -0.21
N VAL A 119 1.02 0.18 -0.30
CA VAL A 119 -0.30 0.63 -0.69
C VAL A 119 -1.18 0.51 0.55
N TYR A 120 -1.73 1.63 0.97
CA TYR A 120 -2.47 1.73 2.22
C TYR A 120 -3.89 2.18 1.96
N TRP A 121 -4.84 1.64 2.74
CA TRP A 121 -6.23 2.08 2.69
C TRP A 121 -6.83 2.11 4.08
N ASN A 122 -7.86 2.93 4.23
CA ASN A 122 -8.54 3.13 5.50
C ASN A 122 -10.05 3.21 5.24
N TRP A 123 -10.82 2.39 5.93
CA TRP A 123 -12.28 2.38 5.74
C TRP A 123 -13.01 3.34 6.64
N LYS A 124 -12.46 3.64 7.77
CA LYS A 124 -13.24 4.30 8.81
C LYS A 124 -12.42 5.33 9.55
N GLU A 125 -12.95 6.53 9.67
CA GLU A 125 -12.35 7.49 10.56
C GLU A 125 -12.58 7.07 11.99
N GLU A 126 -11.64 7.47 12.85
CA GLU A 126 -11.80 7.29 14.27
C GLU A 126 -13.01 8.07 14.75
N ASP A 127 -13.87 7.42 15.48
CA ASP A 127 -14.94 8.09 16.19
C ASP A 127 -14.35 8.85 17.35
N LYS A 128 -14.75 10.07 17.50
CA LYS A 128 -14.24 10.94 18.54
C LYS A 128 -15.06 10.85 19.80
#